data_5bde5d490011a9cf6eed604d096544f6
#
_entry.id   5bde5d490011a9cf6eed604d096544f6
#
_cell.length_a   1.000
_cell.length_b   1.000
_cell.length_c   1.000
_cell.angle_alpha   90.00
_cell.angle_beta   90.00
_cell.angle_gamma   90.00
#
_symmetry.space_group_name_H-M   'P 1'
#
loop_
_entity.id
_entity.type
_entity.pdbx_description
1 polymer ?
#
loop_
_entity_poly.entity_id
_entity_poly.type
_entity_poly.pdbx_seq_one_letter_code
_entity_poly.pdbx_strand_id
1 'polypeptide(L)'
;MQRLLTIFAAITFGSLITCSTVAADEPPAKEADAKPASIFPDANLEAAVRAEVFAKRYNDEPITPEDVANISRVVGKDKKIKDLSGLQHCKALMLLDLESNQVTDLTPIADLKRLQSVTLAGNKISDIGPLAGLTSMQLLDLSNNQVSDLKPLEKMSNLRTLYLAKNTLETIDPIAPLSKIWSLDISDNKIKDLSPVAKLGWLTTLDARGNQIESLSPIVELRELDMLLISGNKISDLNPLVEMCQKDAEGDRRFAPYLEVYLGENPIDEKAKADHITKLESFGVDIYDK
;
A
#
# COMPACT_ATOMS: atom_id res chain seq x y z
N MET A 1 -60.92 -59.50 -2.71
CA MET A 1 -62.40 -59.35 -2.82
C MET A 1 -62.58 -58.14 -3.70
N GLN A 2 -62.82 -58.37 -5.08
CA GLN A 2 -64.12 -58.41 -5.74
C GLN A 2 -65.00 -57.20 -5.40
N ARG A 3 -65.37 -56.37 -6.30
CA ARG A 3 -66.15 -56.48 -7.60
C ARG A 3 -66.05 -55.09 -8.32
N LEU A 4 -65.76 -54.92 -9.56
CA LEU A 4 -66.49 -55.06 -10.79
C LEU A 4 -67.94 -54.54 -10.78
N LEU A 5 -68.28 -53.62 -11.67
CA LEU A 5 -69.38 -53.51 -12.60
C LEU A 5 -69.39 -52.08 -13.20
N THR A 6 -69.10 -51.85 -14.48
CA THR A 6 -69.72 -52.11 -15.77
C THR A 6 -70.95 -51.23 -16.12
N ILE A 7 -70.77 -50.38 -17.18
CA ILE A 7 -71.62 -50.02 -18.31
C ILE A 7 -72.81 -49.06 -18.08
N PHE A 8 -72.88 -47.93 -18.80
CA PHE A 8 -73.70 -47.78 -20.04
C PHE A 8 -73.38 -46.45 -20.74
N ALA A 9 -73.31 -46.54 -22.07
CA ALA A 9 -73.16 -45.47 -23.04
C ALA A 9 -74.52 -44.77 -23.30
N ALA A 10 -74.43 -43.46 -23.56
CA ALA A 10 -75.49 -42.77 -24.34
C ALA A 10 -74.84 -41.69 -25.19
N ILE A 11 -74.93 -41.82 -26.47
CA ILE A 11 -74.54 -40.91 -27.52
C ILE A 11 -75.62 -39.84 -27.65
N THR A 12 -75.27 -38.55 -27.52
CA THR A 12 -76.09 -37.45 -28.03
C THR A 12 -75.23 -36.50 -28.82
N PHE A 13 -75.50 -36.35 -30.10
CA PHE A 13 -75.00 -35.36 -31.03
C PHE A 13 -75.48 -33.97 -30.58
N GLY A 14 -74.51 -33.08 -30.26
CA GLY A 14 -74.82 -31.69 -30.05
C GLY A 14 -73.73 -30.85 -30.71
N SER A 15 -74.03 -30.17 -31.79
CA SER A 15 -73.19 -29.19 -32.46
C SER A 15 -72.81 -28.11 -31.54
N LEU A 16 -71.49 -28.00 -31.18
CA LEU A 16 -70.95 -26.83 -30.54
C LEU A 16 -70.18 -26.00 -31.55
N ILE A 17 -70.72 -24.83 -31.80
CA ILE A 17 -70.04 -23.73 -32.46
C ILE A 17 -68.84 -23.34 -31.59
N THR A 18 -67.60 -23.58 -32.03
CA THR A 18 -66.40 -23.07 -31.39
C THR A 18 -66.25 -21.61 -31.74
N CYS A 19 -66.52 -20.75 -30.78
CA CYS A 19 -66.08 -19.33 -30.79
C CYS A 19 -64.60 -19.31 -30.47
N SER A 20 -63.76 -19.18 -31.50
CA SER A 20 -62.33 -18.90 -31.32
C SER A 20 -62.15 -17.47 -30.74
N THR A 21 -61.93 -17.39 -29.47
CA THR A 21 -61.40 -16.15 -28.87
C THR A 21 -59.94 -16.00 -29.32
N VAL A 22 -59.70 -15.06 -30.21
CA VAL A 22 -58.35 -14.57 -30.52
C VAL A 22 -57.84 -13.97 -29.22
N ALA A 23 -56.87 -14.64 -28.58
CA ALA A 23 -56.10 -14.05 -27.54
C ALA A 23 -55.32 -12.87 -28.16
N ALA A 24 -55.64 -11.68 -27.72
CA ALA A 24 -54.81 -10.52 -28.04
C ALA A 24 -53.41 -10.77 -27.50
N ASP A 25 -52.41 -10.80 -28.38
CA ASP A 25 -51.00 -10.76 -27.98
C ASP A 25 -50.79 -9.49 -27.14
N GLU A 26 -50.64 -9.67 -25.84
CA GLU A 26 -50.04 -8.59 -25.01
C GLU A 26 -48.64 -8.34 -25.56
N PRO A 27 -48.28 -7.07 -25.85
CA PRO A 27 -46.94 -6.76 -26.24
C PRO A 27 -45.99 -7.19 -25.12
N PRO A 28 -44.82 -7.77 -25.43
CA PRO A 28 -43.85 -8.18 -24.39
C PRO A 28 -43.61 -6.98 -23.48
N ALA A 29 -43.77 -7.22 -22.18
CA ALA A 29 -43.44 -6.23 -21.15
C ALA A 29 -42.06 -5.69 -21.49
N LYS A 30 -41.94 -4.38 -21.73
CA LYS A 30 -40.63 -3.72 -21.83
C LYS A 30 -39.83 -4.17 -20.61
N GLU A 31 -38.72 -4.87 -20.83
CA GLU A 31 -37.71 -5.01 -19.80
C GLU A 31 -37.51 -3.61 -19.22
N ALA A 32 -37.86 -3.44 -17.96
CA ALA A 32 -37.61 -2.20 -17.26
C ALA A 32 -36.07 -1.97 -17.37
N ASP A 33 -35.68 -0.89 -18.02
CA ASP A 33 -34.29 -0.48 -18.16
C ASP A 33 -33.65 -0.58 -16.76
N ALA A 34 -32.94 -1.68 -16.48
CA ALA A 34 -32.26 -1.86 -15.23
C ALA A 34 -31.27 -0.70 -15.12
N LYS A 35 -31.45 0.15 -14.10
CA LYS A 35 -30.54 1.26 -13.83
C LYS A 35 -29.11 0.71 -13.88
N PRO A 36 -28.20 1.28 -14.70
CA PRO A 36 -26.86 0.74 -14.82
C PRO A 36 -26.23 0.64 -13.43
N ALA A 37 -25.59 -0.49 -13.13
CA ALA A 37 -24.90 -0.67 -11.87
C ALA A 37 -23.66 0.23 -11.80
N SER A 38 -23.27 0.64 -10.59
CA SER A 38 -22.00 1.33 -10.38
C SER A 38 -20.82 0.46 -10.85
N ILE A 39 -19.75 1.10 -11.32
CA ILE A 39 -18.50 0.41 -11.68
C ILE A 39 -17.69 -0.07 -10.46
N PHE A 40 -18.11 0.29 -9.25
CA PHE A 40 -17.46 -0.11 -8.00
C PHE A 40 -18.30 -1.19 -7.29
N PRO A 41 -17.84 -2.45 -7.26
CA PRO A 41 -18.54 -3.53 -6.53
C PRO A 41 -18.45 -3.36 -5.00
N ASP A 42 -17.35 -2.77 -4.51
CA ASP A 42 -17.18 -2.48 -3.08
C ASP A 42 -17.88 -1.16 -2.73
N ALA A 43 -18.96 -1.23 -1.98
CA ALA A 43 -19.77 -0.08 -1.60
C ALA A 43 -18.99 0.94 -0.74
N ASN A 44 -17.99 0.49 0.02
CA ASN A 44 -17.16 1.38 0.84
C ASN A 44 -16.16 2.15 -0.04
N LEU A 45 -15.60 1.48 -1.07
CA LEU A 45 -14.79 2.15 -2.07
C LEU A 45 -15.62 3.12 -2.90
N GLU A 46 -16.82 2.70 -3.34
CA GLU A 46 -17.74 3.58 -4.05
C GLU A 46 -18.02 4.86 -3.25
N ALA A 47 -18.32 4.72 -1.95
CA ALA A 47 -18.58 5.88 -1.08
C ALA A 47 -17.39 6.83 -0.99
N ALA A 48 -16.16 6.31 -0.92
CA ALA A 48 -14.94 7.11 -0.92
C ALA A 48 -14.74 7.85 -2.26
N VAL A 49 -14.96 7.16 -3.38
CA VAL A 49 -14.87 7.75 -4.72
C VAL A 49 -15.97 8.76 -4.96
N ARG A 50 -17.21 8.46 -4.57
CA ARG A 50 -18.38 9.35 -4.69
C ARG A 50 -18.14 10.71 -4.03
N ALA A 51 -17.42 10.74 -2.92
CA ALA A 51 -17.05 11.99 -2.24
C ALA A 51 -16.21 12.92 -3.11
N GLU A 52 -15.47 12.39 -4.09
CA GLU A 52 -14.64 13.15 -5.02
C GLU A 52 -15.36 13.47 -6.36
N VAL A 53 -16.51 12.84 -6.63
CA VAL A 53 -17.31 13.08 -7.84
C VAL A 53 -18.34 14.18 -7.54
N PHE A 54 -18.04 15.42 -7.92
CA PHE A 54 -18.87 16.58 -7.56
C PHE A 54 -20.35 16.44 -7.95
N ALA A 55 -20.62 15.95 -9.17
CA ALA A 55 -21.99 15.82 -9.69
C ALA A 55 -22.83 14.74 -8.97
N LYS A 56 -22.16 13.77 -8.32
CA LYS A 56 -22.82 12.60 -7.69
C LYS A 56 -22.61 12.50 -6.18
N ARG A 57 -21.96 13.49 -5.59
CA ARG A 57 -21.63 13.47 -4.15
C ARG A 57 -22.84 13.38 -3.22
N TYR A 58 -24.00 13.88 -3.65
CA TYR A 58 -25.20 13.98 -2.82
C TYR A 58 -26.41 13.26 -3.42
N ASN A 59 -26.21 12.34 -4.34
CA ASN A 59 -27.26 11.50 -4.92
C ASN A 59 -26.84 10.03 -4.99
N ASP A 60 -27.79 9.14 -5.32
CA ASP A 60 -27.58 7.69 -5.43
C ASP A 60 -27.48 7.23 -6.89
N GLU A 61 -27.15 8.13 -7.82
CA GLU A 61 -26.93 7.72 -9.20
C GLU A 61 -25.68 6.83 -9.31
N PRO A 62 -25.70 5.80 -10.18
CA PRO A 62 -24.55 4.96 -10.40
C PRO A 62 -23.35 5.76 -10.89
N ILE A 63 -22.18 5.45 -10.37
CA ILE A 63 -20.92 6.04 -10.83
C ILE A 63 -20.50 5.33 -12.12
N THR A 64 -20.19 6.11 -13.15
CA THR A 64 -19.73 5.63 -14.46
C THR A 64 -18.24 5.90 -14.66
N PRO A 65 -17.58 5.28 -15.66
CA PRO A 65 -16.18 5.56 -15.98
C PRO A 65 -15.90 7.03 -16.28
N GLU A 66 -16.85 7.73 -16.92
CA GLU A 66 -16.72 9.16 -17.28
C GLU A 66 -16.70 10.06 -16.06
N ASP A 67 -17.50 9.72 -15.04
CA ASP A 67 -17.56 10.48 -13.78
C ASP A 67 -16.23 10.52 -13.06
N VAL A 68 -15.43 9.46 -13.16
CA VAL A 68 -14.20 9.27 -12.39
C VAL A 68 -12.93 9.51 -13.20
N ALA A 69 -13.04 9.70 -14.51
CA ALA A 69 -11.88 9.82 -15.40
C ALA A 69 -10.92 10.96 -14.99
N ASN A 70 -11.45 12.03 -14.38
CA ASN A 70 -10.72 13.23 -14.04
C ASN A 70 -10.49 13.43 -12.53
N ILE A 71 -10.95 12.52 -11.65
CA ILE A 71 -10.66 12.64 -10.23
C ILE A 71 -9.16 12.43 -9.99
N SER A 72 -8.56 13.28 -9.16
CA SER A 72 -7.12 13.27 -8.91
C SER A 72 -6.73 12.63 -7.58
N ARG A 73 -7.69 12.43 -6.70
CA ARG A 73 -7.47 11.80 -5.39
C ARG A 73 -8.64 10.90 -5.00
N VAL A 74 -8.35 9.87 -4.19
CA VAL A 74 -9.33 9.06 -3.45
C VAL A 74 -8.80 8.86 -2.04
N VAL A 75 -9.63 9.15 -1.04
CA VAL A 75 -9.32 8.97 0.38
C VAL A 75 -10.40 8.09 1.00
N GLY A 76 -10.01 6.90 1.41
CA GLY A 76 -10.89 5.86 1.98
C GLY A 76 -10.27 5.19 3.21
N LYS A 77 -9.61 5.96 4.08
CA LYS A 77 -8.97 5.44 5.29
C LYS A 77 -10.02 4.83 6.25
N ASP A 78 -9.70 3.64 6.79
CA ASP A 78 -10.50 2.90 7.79
C ASP A 78 -11.97 2.69 7.35
N LYS A 79 -12.16 2.25 6.11
CA LYS A 79 -13.50 2.01 5.52
C LYS A 79 -13.82 0.53 5.31
N LYS A 80 -12.94 -0.39 5.71
CA LYS A 80 -13.10 -1.84 5.47
C LYS A 80 -13.18 -2.20 3.98
N ILE A 81 -12.57 -1.40 3.11
CA ILE A 81 -12.47 -1.63 1.67
C ILE A 81 -11.66 -2.90 1.43
N LYS A 82 -12.12 -3.73 0.47
CA LYS A 82 -11.48 -5.00 0.11
C LYS A 82 -11.18 -5.10 -1.37
N ASP A 83 -12.08 -4.61 -2.21
CA ASP A 83 -12.01 -4.73 -3.65
C ASP A 83 -11.79 -3.35 -4.28
N LEU A 84 -10.71 -3.21 -5.04
CA LEU A 84 -10.34 -1.99 -5.73
C LEU A 84 -10.91 -1.91 -7.15
N SER A 85 -11.73 -2.87 -7.59
CA SER A 85 -12.36 -2.85 -8.90
C SER A 85 -13.13 -1.54 -9.13
N GLY A 86 -12.96 -0.97 -10.30
CA GLY A 86 -13.49 0.35 -10.65
C GLY A 86 -12.40 1.44 -10.67
N LEU A 87 -11.35 1.34 -9.82
CA LEU A 87 -10.26 2.33 -9.79
C LEU A 87 -9.50 2.40 -11.12
N GLN A 88 -9.46 1.32 -11.91
CA GLN A 88 -8.82 1.32 -13.23
C GLN A 88 -9.38 2.40 -14.19
N HIS A 89 -10.55 2.94 -13.90
CA HIS A 89 -11.16 4.03 -14.67
C HIS A 89 -10.72 5.44 -14.22
N CYS A 90 -10.10 5.56 -13.04
CA CYS A 90 -9.65 6.83 -12.46
C CYS A 90 -8.30 7.28 -13.08
N LYS A 91 -8.25 7.52 -14.39
CA LYS A 91 -7.00 7.73 -15.14
C LYS A 91 -6.20 8.95 -14.74
N ALA A 92 -6.82 9.94 -14.11
CA ALA A 92 -6.15 11.15 -13.61
C ALA A 92 -5.66 11.02 -12.16
N LEU A 93 -5.86 9.87 -11.51
CA LEU A 93 -5.55 9.68 -10.09
C LEU A 93 -4.06 9.87 -9.81
N MET A 94 -3.75 10.74 -8.85
CA MET A 94 -2.40 11.07 -8.39
C MET A 94 -2.20 10.71 -6.91
N LEU A 95 -3.26 10.73 -6.12
CA LEU A 95 -3.24 10.39 -4.70
C LEU A 95 -4.27 9.31 -4.39
N LEU A 96 -3.82 8.25 -3.73
CA LEU A 96 -4.66 7.17 -3.22
C LEU A 96 -4.30 6.91 -1.76
N ASP A 97 -5.23 7.16 -0.85
CA ASP A 97 -5.10 6.85 0.57
C ASP A 97 -6.18 5.84 0.99
N LEU A 98 -5.76 4.61 1.20
CA LEU A 98 -6.57 3.50 1.66
C LEU A 98 -5.98 2.85 2.92
N GLU A 99 -5.37 3.65 3.79
CA GLU A 99 -4.82 3.17 5.08
C GLU A 99 -5.88 2.45 5.90
N SER A 100 -5.48 1.40 6.62
CA SER A 100 -6.32 0.65 7.56
C SER A 100 -7.57 0.02 6.90
N ASN A 101 -7.37 -0.67 5.79
CA ASN A 101 -8.42 -1.40 5.07
C ASN A 101 -8.15 -2.92 5.03
N GLN A 102 -8.73 -3.63 4.11
CA GLN A 102 -8.59 -5.10 3.97
C GLN A 102 -8.18 -5.48 2.53
N VAL A 103 -7.47 -4.58 1.85
CA VAL A 103 -7.03 -4.76 0.46
C VAL A 103 -5.97 -5.87 0.39
N THR A 104 -6.11 -6.72 -0.63
CA THR A 104 -5.14 -7.78 -0.96
C THR A 104 -4.65 -7.68 -2.41
N ASP A 105 -5.51 -7.27 -3.34
CA ASP A 105 -5.23 -7.21 -4.78
C ASP A 105 -5.05 -5.76 -5.24
N LEU A 106 -3.90 -5.48 -5.84
CA LEU A 106 -3.54 -4.18 -6.40
C LEU A 106 -3.69 -4.11 -7.92
N THR A 107 -4.15 -5.18 -8.57
CA THR A 107 -4.33 -5.24 -10.03
C THR A 107 -5.13 -4.06 -10.58
N PRO A 108 -6.23 -3.60 -9.94
CA PRO A 108 -7.02 -2.48 -10.48
C PRO A 108 -6.27 -1.15 -10.59
N ILE A 109 -5.16 -0.97 -9.86
CA ILE A 109 -4.36 0.27 -9.92
C ILE A 109 -3.11 0.16 -10.79
N ALA A 110 -2.80 -1.01 -11.37
CA ALA A 110 -1.55 -1.29 -12.10
C ALA A 110 -1.28 -0.32 -13.27
N ASP A 111 -2.34 0.20 -13.89
CA ASP A 111 -2.24 1.10 -15.05
C ASP A 111 -2.49 2.58 -14.72
N LEU A 112 -2.53 2.95 -13.45
CA LEU A 112 -2.69 4.33 -13.01
C LEU A 112 -1.34 5.06 -12.97
N LYS A 113 -0.71 5.24 -14.13
CA LYS A 113 0.66 5.75 -14.29
C LYS A 113 0.90 7.16 -13.74
N ARG A 114 -0.17 7.89 -13.39
CA ARG A 114 -0.09 9.23 -12.78
C ARG A 114 -0.02 9.21 -11.25
N LEU A 115 -0.18 8.03 -10.61
CA LEU A 115 -0.05 7.91 -9.16
C LEU A 115 1.32 8.39 -8.68
N GLN A 116 1.30 9.30 -7.73
CA GLN A 116 2.48 9.92 -7.09
C GLN A 116 2.53 9.64 -5.60
N SER A 117 1.39 9.57 -4.94
CA SER A 117 1.29 9.32 -3.50
C SER A 117 0.30 8.20 -3.25
N VAL A 118 0.78 7.10 -2.68
CA VAL A 118 -0.04 5.94 -2.35
C VAL A 118 0.21 5.51 -0.91
N THR A 119 -0.85 5.52 -0.10
CA THR A 119 -0.84 5.03 1.28
C THR A 119 -1.75 3.81 1.37
N LEU A 120 -1.15 2.66 1.64
CA LEU A 120 -1.79 1.36 1.77
C LEU A 120 -1.42 0.69 3.11
N ALA A 121 -0.95 1.47 4.08
CA ALA A 121 -0.58 0.96 5.39
C ALA A 121 -1.76 0.23 6.07
N GLY A 122 -1.47 -0.85 6.82
CA GLY A 122 -2.49 -1.56 7.58
C GLY A 122 -3.50 -2.31 6.70
N ASN A 123 -3.03 -2.93 5.63
CA ASN A 123 -3.83 -3.79 4.75
C ASN A 123 -3.38 -5.27 4.84
N LYS A 124 -3.68 -6.08 3.84
CA LYS A 124 -3.33 -7.51 3.78
C LYS A 124 -2.55 -7.84 2.50
N ILE A 125 -1.74 -6.89 2.04
CA ILE A 125 -1.03 -6.96 0.76
C ILE A 125 0.23 -7.80 0.93
N SER A 126 0.41 -8.80 0.07
CA SER A 126 1.63 -9.59 -0.05
C SER A 126 2.29 -9.44 -1.42
N ASP A 127 1.48 -9.29 -2.48
CA ASP A 127 1.97 -9.09 -3.85
C ASP A 127 1.87 -7.61 -4.26
N ILE A 128 3.02 -7.01 -4.52
CA ILE A 128 3.16 -5.65 -5.04
C ILE A 128 3.57 -5.62 -6.52
N GLY A 129 3.54 -6.76 -7.20
CA GLY A 129 3.79 -6.87 -8.65
C GLY A 129 3.04 -5.84 -9.50
N PRO A 130 1.73 -5.60 -9.24
CA PRO A 130 0.98 -4.59 -9.96
C PRO A 130 1.54 -3.16 -9.90
N LEU A 131 2.36 -2.83 -8.89
CA LEU A 131 2.96 -1.51 -8.76
C LEU A 131 4.16 -1.27 -9.69
N ALA A 132 4.78 -2.32 -10.27
CA ALA A 132 6.05 -2.25 -11.01
C ALA A 132 6.09 -1.20 -12.14
N GLY A 133 4.94 -0.85 -12.71
CA GLY A 133 4.83 0.13 -13.78
C GLY A 133 4.58 1.58 -13.34
N LEU A 134 4.45 1.86 -12.03
CA LEU A 134 4.03 3.17 -11.49
C LEU A 134 5.25 4.06 -11.21
N THR A 135 6.03 4.36 -12.23
CA THR A 135 7.32 5.08 -12.12
C THR A 135 7.20 6.56 -11.74
N SER A 136 5.99 7.11 -11.69
CA SER A 136 5.73 8.49 -11.20
C SER A 136 5.68 8.57 -9.67
N MET A 137 5.71 7.41 -8.97
CA MET A 137 5.58 7.34 -7.52
C MET A 137 6.66 8.16 -6.80
N GLN A 138 6.24 8.97 -5.83
CA GLN A 138 7.11 9.78 -4.97
C GLN A 138 6.98 9.37 -3.50
N LEU A 139 5.79 8.99 -3.06
CA LEU A 139 5.51 8.46 -1.74
C LEU A 139 4.79 7.13 -1.86
N LEU A 140 5.32 6.10 -1.20
CA LEU A 140 4.69 4.80 -1.08
C LEU A 140 4.76 4.34 0.38
N ASP A 141 3.60 4.14 0.98
CA ASP A 141 3.47 3.57 2.31
C ASP A 141 2.76 2.21 2.22
N LEU A 142 3.51 1.16 2.52
CA LEU A 142 3.07 -0.23 2.61
C LEU A 142 3.25 -0.80 4.02
N SER A 143 3.40 0.05 5.03
CA SER A 143 3.61 -0.39 6.42
C SER A 143 2.48 -1.30 6.90
N ASN A 144 2.80 -2.24 7.79
CA ASN A 144 1.84 -3.17 8.38
C ASN A 144 1.03 -3.95 7.32
N ASN A 145 1.78 -4.66 6.47
CA ASN A 145 1.29 -5.57 5.43
C ASN A 145 2.02 -6.92 5.51
N GLN A 146 2.07 -7.68 4.42
CA GLN A 146 2.72 -8.99 4.34
C GLN A 146 3.74 -9.04 3.18
N VAL A 147 4.35 -7.90 2.84
CA VAL A 147 5.28 -7.78 1.72
C VAL A 147 6.60 -8.46 2.07
N SER A 148 7.12 -9.25 1.14
CA SER A 148 8.42 -9.94 1.26
C SER A 148 9.35 -9.72 0.07
N ASP A 149 8.85 -9.26 -1.07
CA ASP A 149 9.62 -8.99 -2.29
C ASP A 149 9.44 -7.54 -2.73
N LEU A 150 10.55 -6.79 -2.82
CA LEU A 150 10.59 -5.39 -3.26
C LEU A 150 11.00 -5.22 -4.72
N LYS A 151 11.24 -6.31 -5.47
CA LYS A 151 11.66 -6.25 -6.88
C LYS A 151 10.75 -5.37 -7.75
N PRO A 152 9.42 -5.33 -7.57
CA PRO A 152 8.55 -4.43 -8.32
C PRO A 152 8.89 -2.94 -8.16
N LEU A 153 9.58 -2.54 -7.09
CA LEU A 153 9.92 -1.14 -6.82
C LEU A 153 11.21 -0.67 -7.51
N GLU A 154 12.04 -1.58 -8.03
CA GLU A 154 13.40 -1.32 -8.54
C GLU A 154 13.48 -0.18 -9.56
N LYS A 155 12.41 0.05 -10.34
CA LYS A 155 12.35 1.09 -11.38
C LYS A 155 11.69 2.41 -10.93
N MET A 156 11.29 2.52 -9.68
CA MET A 156 10.60 3.72 -9.14
C MET A 156 11.60 4.86 -8.81
N SER A 157 12.38 5.28 -9.80
CA SER A 157 13.47 6.26 -9.61
C SER A 157 13.03 7.65 -9.13
N ASN A 158 11.74 7.93 -9.02
CA ASN A 158 11.20 9.17 -8.46
C ASN A 158 10.79 9.05 -7.00
N LEU A 159 10.91 7.85 -6.41
CA LEU A 159 10.52 7.60 -5.03
C LEU A 159 11.43 8.40 -4.09
N ARG A 160 10.80 9.08 -3.13
CA ARG A 160 11.43 9.95 -2.13
C ARG A 160 11.15 9.47 -0.72
N THR A 161 9.94 8.99 -0.48
CA THR A 161 9.48 8.48 0.80
C THR A 161 8.99 7.06 0.61
N LEU A 162 9.57 6.12 1.36
CA LEU A 162 9.23 4.70 1.32
C LEU A 162 9.07 4.16 2.74
N TYR A 163 7.86 3.77 3.09
CA TYR A 163 7.54 3.18 4.37
C TYR A 163 7.12 1.72 4.20
N LEU A 164 7.85 0.83 4.86
CA LEU A 164 7.76 -0.62 4.78
C LEU A 164 7.74 -1.28 6.17
N ALA A 165 7.50 -0.50 7.23
CA ALA A 165 7.48 -1.01 8.60
C ALA A 165 6.52 -2.18 8.77
N LYS A 166 6.85 -3.13 9.65
CA LYS A 166 5.95 -4.26 9.99
C LYS A 166 5.53 -5.07 8.77
N ASN A 167 6.51 -5.56 8.03
CA ASN A 167 6.37 -6.49 6.92
C ASN A 167 7.19 -7.78 7.19
N THR A 168 7.50 -8.54 6.15
CA THR A 168 8.26 -9.79 6.28
C THR A 168 9.55 -9.79 5.46
N LEU A 169 10.13 -8.59 5.27
CA LEU A 169 11.31 -8.38 4.43
C LEU A 169 12.56 -9.00 5.07
N GLU A 170 13.33 -9.74 4.27
CA GLU A 170 14.64 -10.27 4.63
C GLU A 170 15.78 -9.50 3.94
N THR A 171 15.50 -8.85 2.81
CA THR A 171 16.43 -8.02 2.05
C THR A 171 15.76 -6.76 1.51
N ILE A 172 16.59 -5.72 1.29
CA ILE A 172 16.21 -4.46 0.66
C ILE A 172 17.05 -4.17 -0.61
N ASP A 173 17.68 -5.19 -1.20
CA ASP A 173 18.50 -5.04 -2.40
C ASP A 173 17.82 -4.27 -3.55
N PRO A 174 16.51 -4.49 -3.83
CA PRO A 174 15.84 -3.80 -4.92
C PRO A 174 15.74 -2.28 -4.76
N ILE A 175 15.92 -1.72 -3.55
CA ILE A 175 15.86 -0.27 -3.37
C ILE A 175 17.21 0.44 -3.62
N ALA A 176 18.31 -0.29 -3.75
CA ALA A 176 19.63 0.29 -3.96
C ALA A 176 19.74 1.30 -5.13
N PRO A 177 19.04 1.14 -6.28
CA PRO A 177 19.05 2.12 -7.36
C PRO A 177 18.21 3.37 -7.10
N LEU A 178 17.40 3.42 -6.03
CA LEU A 178 16.43 4.49 -5.76
C LEU A 178 17.07 5.68 -5.03
N SER A 179 18.08 6.27 -5.61
CA SER A 179 18.97 7.29 -5.01
C SER A 179 18.29 8.58 -4.53
N LYS A 180 17.01 8.80 -4.86
CA LYS A 180 16.25 9.98 -4.42
C LYS A 180 15.52 9.77 -3.09
N ILE A 181 15.59 8.59 -2.50
CA ILE A 181 14.97 8.34 -1.20
C ILE A 181 15.67 9.19 -0.15
N TRP A 182 14.90 9.98 0.56
CA TRP A 182 15.32 10.79 1.69
C TRP A 182 14.76 10.29 3.01
N SER A 183 13.60 9.62 3.01
CA SER A 183 12.99 9.02 4.18
C SER A 183 12.65 7.57 3.92
N LEU A 184 13.25 6.68 4.71
CA LEU A 184 13.09 5.23 4.61
C LEU A 184 12.75 4.66 5.98
N ASP A 185 11.61 3.99 6.07
CA ASP A 185 11.21 3.20 7.23
C ASP A 185 11.12 1.72 6.83
N ILE A 186 12.01 0.92 7.39
CA ILE A 186 12.08 -0.54 7.23
C ILE A 186 11.97 -1.25 8.59
N SER A 187 11.45 -0.57 9.60
CA SER A 187 11.36 -1.08 10.97
C SER A 187 10.50 -2.34 11.07
N ASP A 188 10.73 -3.14 12.11
CA ASP A 188 9.97 -4.36 12.42
C ASP A 188 9.90 -5.35 11.23
N ASN A 189 11.06 -5.67 10.64
CA ASN A 189 11.23 -6.66 9.59
C ASN A 189 12.27 -7.73 9.99
N LYS A 190 12.87 -8.42 9.03
CA LYS A 190 13.90 -9.46 9.28
C LYS A 190 15.21 -9.14 8.56
N ILE A 191 15.49 -7.87 8.33
CA ILE A 191 16.61 -7.38 7.54
C ILE A 191 17.91 -7.57 8.33
N LYS A 192 18.96 -8.05 7.65
CA LYS A 192 20.29 -8.25 8.23
C LYS A 192 21.34 -7.33 7.63
N ASP A 193 21.19 -6.99 6.35
CA ASP A 193 22.18 -6.24 5.59
C ASP A 193 21.61 -4.87 5.17
N LEU A 194 22.35 -3.80 5.54
CA LEU A 194 22.08 -2.43 5.15
C LEU A 194 22.88 -1.99 3.89
N SER A 195 23.66 -2.87 3.26
CA SER A 195 24.49 -2.50 2.10
C SER A 195 23.72 -1.71 1.01
N PRO A 196 22.45 -1.99 0.73
CA PRO A 196 21.69 -1.21 -0.24
C PRO A 196 21.51 0.27 0.13
N VAL A 197 21.48 0.64 1.43
CA VAL A 197 21.30 2.04 1.84
C VAL A 197 22.54 2.90 1.56
N ALA A 198 23.73 2.31 1.42
CA ALA A 198 24.96 3.05 1.10
C ALA A 198 24.87 3.87 -0.20
N LYS A 199 23.92 3.53 -1.09
CA LYS A 199 23.68 4.22 -2.35
C LYS A 199 22.62 5.33 -2.28
N LEU A 200 21.97 5.48 -1.13
CA LEU A 200 20.90 6.45 -0.91
C LEU A 200 21.47 7.77 -0.37
N GLY A 201 22.27 8.46 -1.20
CA GLY A 201 23.02 9.65 -0.76
C GLY A 201 22.19 10.84 -0.29
N TRP A 202 20.88 10.83 -0.47
CA TRP A 202 19.97 11.87 0.02
C TRP A 202 19.20 11.44 1.28
N LEU A 203 19.56 10.29 1.87
CA LEU A 203 18.86 9.76 3.02
C LEU A 203 19.08 10.63 4.25
N THR A 204 18.00 11.26 4.74
CA THR A 204 17.99 12.08 5.96
C THR A 204 17.41 11.32 7.14
N THR A 205 16.46 10.42 6.89
CA THR A 205 15.81 9.63 7.93
C THR A 205 15.86 8.15 7.58
N LEU A 206 16.47 7.37 8.46
CA LEU A 206 16.45 5.90 8.40
C LEU A 206 15.86 5.33 9.68
N ASP A 207 14.70 4.71 9.57
CA ASP A 207 14.15 3.87 10.63
C ASP A 207 14.37 2.39 10.27
N ALA A 208 15.27 1.75 10.99
CA ALA A 208 15.60 0.33 10.82
C ALA A 208 15.46 -0.46 12.14
N ARG A 209 14.67 0.07 13.09
CA ARG A 209 14.42 -0.58 14.40
C ARG A 209 13.82 -1.98 14.23
N GLY A 210 14.04 -2.85 15.23
CA GLY A 210 13.37 -4.14 15.29
C GLY A 210 13.74 -5.07 14.13
N ASN A 211 14.98 -5.07 13.68
CA ASN A 211 15.50 -5.93 12.63
C ASN A 211 16.58 -6.91 13.17
N GLN A 212 17.42 -7.43 12.31
CA GLN A 212 18.50 -8.36 12.65
C GLN A 212 19.87 -7.84 12.16
N ILE A 213 20.03 -6.52 12.12
CA ILE A 213 21.21 -5.82 11.59
C ILE A 213 22.36 -6.03 12.57
N GLU A 214 23.52 -6.43 12.05
CA GLU A 214 24.73 -6.68 12.85
C GLU A 214 25.81 -5.60 12.61
N SER A 215 25.81 -4.97 11.42
CA SER A 215 26.86 -4.01 11.02
C SER A 215 26.29 -2.68 10.55
N LEU A 216 26.92 -1.59 11.01
CA LEU A 216 26.68 -0.23 10.55
C LEU A 216 27.67 0.22 9.46
N SER A 217 28.59 -0.64 9.01
CA SER A 217 29.56 -0.25 7.98
C SER A 217 28.94 0.35 6.71
N PRO A 218 27.74 -0.09 6.24
CA PRO A 218 27.12 0.50 5.06
C PRO A 218 26.71 1.97 5.20
N ILE A 219 26.52 2.50 6.42
CA ILE A 219 26.05 3.88 6.59
C ILE A 219 27.18 4.92 6.55
N VAL A 220 28.45 4.51 6.57
CA VAL A 220 29.62 5.43 6.70
C VAL A 220 29.75 6.44 5.54
N GLU A 221 29.11 6.16 4.40
CA GLU A 221 29.11 7.04 3.24
C GLU A 221 27.89 7.99 3.19
N LEU A 222 26.93 7.85 4.10
CA LEU A 222 25.76 8.73 4.19
C LEU A 222 26.18 10.07 4.82
N ARG A 223 25.79 11.18 4.21
CA ARG A 223 26.24 12.52 4.59
C ARG A 223 25.11 13.53 4.81
N GLU A 224 23.88 13.04 4.85
CA GLU A 224 22.69 13.88 4.99
C GLU A 224 21.76 13.33 6.10
N LEU A 225 22.26 12.41 6.96
CA LEU A 225 21.43 11.82 8.01
C LEU A 225 21.16 12.84 9.12
N ASP A 226 19.87 13.07 9.37
CA ASP A 226 19.38 13.84 10.52
C ASP A 226 18.85 12.90 11.61
N MET A 227 18.32 11.73 11.22
CA MET A 227 17.71 10.78 12.16
C MET A 227 18.05 9.34 11.79
N LEU A 228 18.64 8.61 12.75
CA LEU A 228 18.98 7.19 12.64
C LEU A 228 18.37 6.40 13.79
N LEU A 229 17.36 5.58 13.49
CA LEU A 229 16.68 4.74 14.47
C LEU A 229 17.06 3.28 14.20
N ILE A 230 17.87 2.71 15.11
CA ILE A 230 18.46 1.37 15.00
C ILE A 230 18.25 0.52 16.26
N SER A 231 17.39 0.93 17.17
CA SER A 231 17.08 0.15 18.39
C SER A 231 16.55 -1.24 18.06
N GLY A 232 16.79 -2.22 18.96
CA GLY A 232 16.24 -3.57 18.79
C GLY A 232 16.87 -4.35 17.63
N ASN A 233 18.16 -4.20 17.40
CA ASN A 233 18.93 -4.94 16.40
C ASN A 233 19.99 -5.85 17.05
N LYS A 234 20.97 -6.31 16.30
CA LYS A 234 22.10 -7.13 16.76
C LYS A 234 23.43 -6.43 16.62
N ILE A 235 23.43 -5.09 16.67
CA ILE A 235 24.60 -4.26 16.52
C ILE A 235 25.46 -4.38 17.79
N SER A 236 26.72 -4.75 17.63
CA SER A 236 27.68 -4.85 18.75
C SER A 236 28.82 -3.83 18.66
N ASP A 237 28.98 -3.16 17.51
CA ASP A 237 30.05 -2.20 17.25
C ASP A 237 29.50 -0.88 16.67
N LEU A 238 29.80 0.24 17.36
CA LEU A 238 29.45 1.59 16.93
C LEU A 238 30.61 2.31 16.22
N ASN A 239 31.78 1.68 16.03
CA ASN A 239 32.91 2.32 15.37
C ASN A 239 32.56 2.92 14.00
N PRO A 240 31.78 2.23 13.11
CA PRO A 240 31.39 2.82 11.84
C PRO A 240 30.63 4.16 11.99
N LEU A 241 29.74 4.26 12.97
CA LEU A 241 29.01 5.50 13.27
C LEU A 241 29.97 6.59 13.79
N VAL A 242 30.89 6.22 14.68
CA VAL A 242 31.91 7.15 15.21
C VAL A 242 32.80 7.66 14.09
N GLU A 243 33.27 6.79 13.18
CA GLU A 243 34.10 7.18 12.02
C GLU A 243 33.35 8.12 11.08
N MET A 244 32.09 7.86 10.80
CA MET A 244 31.24 8.70 9.96
C MET A 244 31.12 10.10 10.55
N CYS A 245 30.76 10.21 11.84
CA CYS A 245 30.60 11.50 12.54
C CYS A 245 31.94 12.24 12.73
N GLN A 246 33.04 11.51 12.96
CA GLN A 246 34.38 12.11 13.05
C GLN A 246 34.77 12.73 11.70
N LYS A 247 34.59 12.03 10.59
CA LYS A 247 34.89 12.57 9.25
C LYS A 247 34.09 13.84 8.94
N ASP A 248 32.81 13.88 9.35
CA ASP A 248 32.02 15.10 9.20
C ASP A 248 32.49 16.24 10.09
N ALA A 249 32.80 15.96 11.37
CA ALA A 249 33.26 16.94 12.33
C ALA A 249 34.63 17.55 11.97
N GLU A 250 35.52 16.76 11.40
CA GLU A 250 36.84 17.20 10.89
C GLU A 250 36.75 17.87 9.50
N GLY A 251 35.63 17.68 8.78
CA GLY A 251 35.38 18.21 7.44
C GLY A 251 34.34 19.33 7.40
N ASP A 252 33.27 19.12 6.69
CA ASP A 252 32.28 20.16 6.35
C ASP A 252 31.26 20.44 7.46
N ARG A 253 31.19 19.59 8.50
CA ARG A 253 30.26 19.68 9.64
C ARG A 253 28.81 19.82 9.21
N ARG A 254 28.39 18.96 8.31
CA ARG A 254 27.09 19.05 7.65
C ARG A 254 25.96 18.40 8.45
N PHE A 255 26.19 17.22 9.04
CA PHE A 255 25.14 16.42 9.65
C PHE A 255 25.42 16.02 11.09
N ALA A 256 26.65 15.70 11.49
CA ALA A 256 26.92 15.17 12.82
C ALA A 256 26.37 16.04 13.96
N PRO A 257 26.42 17.39 13.90
CA PRO A 257 25.87 18.25 14.95
C PRO A 257 24.33 18.27 15.01
N TYR A 258 23.65 17.60 14.09
CA TYR A 258 22.18 17.59 14.00
C TYR A 258 21.63 16.17 14.03
N LEU A 259 22.51 15.16 14.03
CA LEU A 259 22.13 13.76 13.95
C LEU A 259 21.55 13.27 15.29
N GLU A 260 20.34 12.77 15.25
CA GLU A 260 19.70 12.04 16.34
C GLU A 260 19.84 10.54 16.13
N VAL A 261 20.35 9.81 17.12
CA VAL A 261 20.52 8.36 17.05
C VAL A 261 19.79 7.65 18.17
N TYR A 262 18.90 6.73 17.80
CA TYR A 262 18.16 5.86 18.71
C TYR A 262 18.74 4.45 18.62
N LEU A 263 19.46 3.98 19.66
CA LEU A 263 20.27 2.76 19.61
C LEU A 263 19.96 1.72 20.69
N GLY A 264 18.98 1.95 21.55
CA GLY A 264 18.62 1.02 22.63
C GLY A 264 18.40 -0.41 22.18
N GLU A 265 18.47 -1.36 23.12
CA GLU A 265 18.21 -2.80 22.86
C GLU A 265 19.13 -3.44 21.80
N ASN A 266 20.39 -2.97 21.69
CA ASN A 266 21.45 -3.61 20.92
C ASN A 266 22.49 -4.27 21.85
N PRO A 267 23.13 -5.40 21.46
CA PRO A 267 24.08 -6.13 22.29
C PRO A 267 25.49 -5.49 22.31
N ILE A 268 25.56 -4.18 22.56
CA ILE A 268 26.80 -3.43 22.61
C ILE A 268 27.41 -3.59 24.01
N ASP A 269 28.69 -3.87 24.09
CA ASP A 269 29.43 -3.90 25.39
C ASP A 269 29.27 -2.55 26.10
N GLU A 270 28.86 -2.58 27.37
CA GLU A 270 28.52 -1.36 28.13
C GLU A 270 29.68 -0.35 28.24
N LYS A 271 30.92 -0.85 28.36
CA LYS A 271 32.10 0.04 28.45
C LYS A 271 32.41 0.66 27.10
N ALA A 272 32.43 -0.16 26.03
CA ALA A 272 32.65 0.34 24.68
C ALA A 272 31.53 1.30 24.28
N LYS A 273 30.30 1.03 24.66
CA LYS A 273 29.13 1.88 24.45
C LYS A 273 29.30 3.26 25.06
N ALA A 274 29.70 3.32 26.36
CA ALA A 274 29.92 4.58 27.06
C ALA A 274 31.02 5.43 26.40
N ASP A 275 32.13 4.80 26.00
CA ASP A 275 33.23 5.47 25.29
C ASP A 275 32.78 6.00 23.92
N HIS A 276 32.01 5.21 23.15
CA HIS A 276 31.49 5.62 21.83
C HIS A 276 30.46 6.75 21.95
N ILE A 277 29.52 6.66 22.90
CA ILE A 277 28.55 7.74 23.17
C ILE A 277 29.23 9.04 23.50
N THR A 278 30.18 9.03 24.44
CA THR A 278 30.95 10.23 24.82
C THR A 278 31.64 10.85 23.60
N LYS A 279 32.16 10.01 22.70
CA LYS A 279 32.84 10.49 21.49
C LYS A 279 31.84 11.07 20.48
N LEU A 280 30.69 10.42 20.24
CA LEU A 280 29.65 10.92 19.37
C LEU A 280 29.05 12.25 19.86
N GLU A 281 28.77 12.36 21.16
CA GLU A 281 28.32 13.62 21.79
C GLU A 281 29.32 14.74 21.61
N SER A 282 30.64 14.45 21.64
CA SER A 282 31.68 15.44 21.39
C SER A 282 31.65 16.01 19.96
N PHE A 283 31.06 15.30 19.00
CA PHE A 283 30.81 15.78 17.64
C PHE A 283 29.46 16.50 17.50
N GLY A 284 28.63 16.51 18.54
CA GLY A 284 27.32 17.15 18.58
C GLY A 284 26.15 16.21 18.30
N VAL A 285 26.39 14.90 18.23
CA VAL A 285 25.33 13.89 17.99
C VAL A 285 24.47 13.73 19.24
N ASP A 286 23.13 13.74 19.07
CA ASP A 286 22.21 13.46 20.15
C ASP A 286 21.88 11.94 20.20
N ILE A 287 22.20 11.31 21.35
CA ILE A 287 22.08 9.86 21.53
C ILE A 287 20.91 9.52 22.46
N TYR A 288 20.03 8.64 22.00
CA TYR A 288 18.89 8.09 22.75
C TYR A 288 19.07 6.57 22.91
N ASP A 289 19.38 6.13 24.12
CA ASP A 289 19.71 4.73 24.45
C ASP A 289 18.60 4.08 25.32
N LYS A 290 17.32 4.36 25.01
CA LYS A 290 16.18 3.78 25.75
C LYS A 290 15.25 3.03 24.84
#